data_3b3e0dd04457ba1a35e087ebcf3b7bce
#
_entry.id   3b3e0dd04457ba1a35e087ebcf3b7bce
#
_cell.length_a   1.000
_cell.length_b   1.000
_cell.length_c   1.000
_cell.angle_alpha   90.00
_cell.angle_beta   90.00
_cell.angle_gamma   90.00
#
_symmetry.space_group_name_H-M   'P 1'
#
loop_
_entity.id
_entity.type
_entity.pdbx_description
1 polymer ?
#
loop_
_entity_poly.entity_id
_entity_poly.type
_entity_poly.pdbx_seq_one_letter_code
_entity_poly.pdbx_strand_id
1 'polypeptide(L)'
;MKVVIDTNILINAAADESSYAFRILKEIIDGRIEACATHQTMSENRQMLRKLVRDREYKDLVEEFFRVLNVTKVYKPVNVVSDPEDNKLFESIAASGAEYLISEDKEVLAVEEYHGCEVVTPKDFWNKYKSDSDDGSAWSDWSHMLMGK
;
A
#
# COMPACT_ATOMS: atom_id res chain seq x y z
N MET A 1 -7.92 -2.73 -7.38
CA MET A 1 -6.50 -3.05 -7.13
C MET A 1 -6.27 -3.15 -5.64
N LYS A 2 -5.73 -4.27 -5.19
CA LYS A 2 -5.43 -4.54 -3.78
C LYS A 2 -3.93 -4.49 -3.54
N VAL A 3 -3.54 -3.81 -2.47
CA VAL A 3 -2.13 -3.69 -2.08
C VAL A 3 -1.95 -4.00 -0.59
N VAL A 4 -0.75 -4.44 -0.24
CA VAL A 4 -0.28 -4.51 1.15
C VAL A 4 0.81 -3.46 1.29
N ILE A 5 0.78 -2.70 2.38
CA ILE A 5 1.75 -1.63 2.64
C ILE A 5 2.55 -1.94 3.89
N ASP A 6 3.87 -1.86 3.76
CA ASP A 6 4.78 -1.88 4.90
C ASP A 6 4.56 -0.62 5.75
N THR A 7 4.41 -0.78 7.05
CA THR A 7 4.12 0.32 7.98
C THR A 7 5.17 1.44 7.93
N ASN A 8 6.43 1.09 7.65
CA ASN A 8 7.49 2.08 7.54
C ASN A 8 7.23 3.10 6.42
N ILE A 9 6.49 2.71 5.38
CA ILE A 9 6.08 3.62 4.32
C ILE A 9 5.19 4.73 4.88
N LEU A 10 4.29 4.40 5.80
CA LEU A 10 3.39 5.38 6.41
C LEU A 10 4.16 6.34 7.34
N ILE A 11 5.17 5.84 8.03
CA ILE A 11 6.04 6.68 8.87
C ILE A 11 6.80 7.66 8.00
N ASN A 12 7.36 7.20 6.89
CA ASN A 12 8.13 8.04 5.96
C ASN A 12 7.24 9.10 5.28
N ALA A 13 5.99 8.75 5.00
CA ALA A 13 5.02 9.70 4.44
C ALA A 13 4.73 10.87 5.38
N ALA A 14 4.83 10.66 6.70
CA ALA A 14 4.63 11.71 7.68
C ALA A 14 5.67 12.82 7.58
N ALA A 15 6.87 12.50 7.07
CA ALA A 15 7.97 13.45 6.98
C ALA A 15 7.91 14.32 5.71
N ASP A 16 7.16 13.90 4.68
CA ASP A 16 7.16 14.59 3.40
C ASP A 16 5.85 14.36 2.63
N GLU A 17 5.01 15.39 2.59
CA GLU A 17 3.73 15.37 1.88
C GLU A 17 3.87 15.26 0.36
N SER A 18 5.05 15.56 -0.18
CA SER A 18 5.33 15.43 -1.62
C SER A 18 5.82 14.04 -2.00
N SER A 19 6.07 13.16 -1.02
CA SER A 19 6.60 11.82 -1.27
C SER A 19 5.62 10.91 -2.00
N TYR A 20 6.15 9.91 -2.67
CA TYR A 20 5.33 8.87 -3.29
C TYR A 20 4.49 8.13 -2.25
N ALA A 21 5.06 7.88 -1.06
CA ALA A 21 4.35 7.24 0.04
C ALA A 21 3.10 8.04 0.44
N PHE A 22 3.20 9.34 0.55
CA PHE A 22 2.07 10.21 0.89
C PHE A 22 1.00 10.17 -0.20
N ARG A 23 1.39 10.22 -1.46
CA ARG A 23 0.46 10.16 -2.60
C ARG A 23 -0.31 8.84 -2.61
N ILE A 24 0.38 7.74 -2.34
CA ILE A 24 -0.24 6.41 -2.25
C ILE A 24 -1.24 6.37 -1.11
N LEU A 25 -0.87 6.90 0.06
CA LEU A 25 -1.74 6.98 1.23
C LEU A 25 -3.05 7.72 0.89
N LYS A 26 -2.95 8.85 0.20
CA LYS A 26 -4.11 9.64 -0.21
C LYS A 26 -5.02 8.86 -1.17
N GLU A 27 -4.45 8.15 -2.12
CA GLU A 27 -5.23 7.33 -3.06
C GLU A 27 -6.00 6.22 -2.33
N ILE A 28 -5.40 5.64 -1.29
CA ILE A 28 -6.05 4.62 -0.48
C ILE A 28 -7.21 5.23 0.31
N ILE A 29 -6.97 6.36 0.98
CA ILE A 29 -7.99 7.05 1.76
C ILE A 29 -9.16 7.46 0.87
N ASP A 30 -8.88 7.91 -0.34
CA ASP A 30 -9.90 8.33 -1.31
C ASP A 30 -10.62 7.16 -1.98
N GLY A 31 -10.24 5.93 -1.67
CA GLY A 31 -10.92 4.73 -2.16
C GLY A 31 -10.52 4.25 -3.55
N ARG A 32 -9.47 4.82 -4.15
CA ARG A 32 -9.00 4.41 -5.49
C ARG A 32 -8.10 3.19 -5.46
N ILE A 33 -7.46 2.94 -4.32
CA ILE A 33 -6.61 1.77 -4.08
C ILE A 33 -7.10 1.12 -2.80
N GLU A 34 -7.25 -0.21 -2.79
CA GLU A 34 -7.66 -0.96 -1.61
C GLU A 34 -6.44 -1.52 -0.89
N ALA A 35 -6.19 -1.05 0.34
CA ALA A 35 -5.13 -1.60 1.18
C ALA A 35 -5.67 -2.75 2.03
N CYS A 36 -4.87 -3.81 2.16
CA CYS A 36 -5.25 -5.03 2.87
C CYS A 36 -4.22 -5.38 3.95
N ALA A 37 -4.68 -5.96 5.04
CA ALA A 37 -3.83 -6.47 6.11
C ALA A 37 -4.58 -7.53 6.92
N THR A 38 -3.83 -8.34 7.68
CA THR A 38 -4.45 -9.21 8.69
C THR A 38 -4.85 -8.37 9.90
N HIS A 39 -5.79 -8.86 10.68
CA HIS A 39 -6.25 -8.18 11.89
C HIS A 39 -5.11 -7.95 12.88
N GLN A 40 -4.26 -8.95 13.07
CA GLN A 40 -3.11 -8.83 13.98
C GLN A 40 -2.14 -7.75 13.52
N THR A 41 -1.76 -7.77 12.25
CA THR A 41 -0.85 -6.77 11.68
C THR A 41 -1.44 -5.37 11.78
N MET A 42 -2.72 -5.22 11.47
CA MET A 42 -3.41 -3.94 11.58
C MET A 42 -3.35 -3.38 13.00
N SER A 43 -3.67 -4.20 14.00
CA SER A 43 -3.66 -3.77 15.41
C SER A 43 -2.28 -3.33 15.87
N GLU A 44 -1.24 -4.12 15.56
CA GLU A 44 0.14 -3.81 15.92
C GLU A 44 0.62 -2.52 15.25
N ASN A 45 0.35 -2.38 13.97
CA ASN A 45 0.77 -1.23 13.18
C ASN A 45 0.07 0.04 13.65
N ARG A 46 -1.21 -0.04 13.97
CA ARG A 46 -1.97 1.09 14.48
C ARG A 46 -1.40 1.61 15.79
N GLN A 47 -1.08 0.71 16.72
CA GLN A 47 -0.45 1.09 17.98
C GLN A 47 0.91 1.76 17.77
N MET A 48 1.73 1.19 16.88
CA MET A 48 3.06 1.73 16.59
C MET A 48 2.98 3.13 15.98
N LEU A 49 2.12 3.33 15.01
CA LEU A 49 1.95 4.62 14.35
C LEU A 49 1.41 5.68 15.29
N ARG A 50 0.52 5.32 16.21
CA ARG A 50 0.03 6.24 17.24
C ARG A 50 1.14 6.76 18.15
N LYS A 51 2.17 5.94 18.41
CA LYS A 51 3.32 6.33 19.23
C LYS A 51 4.34 7.15 18.45
N LEU A 52 4.59 6.81 17.19
CA LEU A 52 5.68 7.38 16.40
C LEU A 52 5.29 8.65 15.65
N VAL A 53 4.04 8.76 15.22
CA VAL A 53 3.55 9.94 14.48
C VAL A 53 3.06 10.97 15.49
N ARG A 54 3.67 12.15 15.48
CA ARG A 54 3.35 13.23 16.42
C ARG A 54 2.53 14.36 15.80
N ASP A 55 2.64 14.57 14.50
CA ASP A 55 1.86 15.57 13.78
C ASP A 55 0.37 15.20 13.83
N ARG A 56 -0.44 16.12 14.37
CA ARG A 56 -1.86 15.87 14.58
C ARG A 56 -2.64 15.67 13.28
N GLU A 57 -2.36 16.48 12.27
CA GLU A 57 -3.02 16.35 10.98
C GLU A 57 -2.70 15.02 10.31
N TYR A 58 -1.45 14.60 10.41
CA TYR A 58 -1.03 13.31 9.86
C TYR A 58 -1.63 12.15 10.65
N LYS A 59 -1.76 12.28 11.97
CA LYS A 59 -2.44 11.27 12.79
C LYS A 59 -3.88 11.05 12.31
N ASP A 60 -4.58 12.11 11.98
CA ASP A 60 -5.94 12.03 11.46
C ASP A 60 -5.97 11.27 10.12
N LEU A 61 -5.01 11.51 9.24
CA LEU A 61 -4.89 10.77 7.98
C LEU A 61 -4.60 9.29 8.21
N VAL A 62 -3.73 8.97 9.17
CA VAL A 62 -3.42 7.58 9.53
C VAL A 62 -4.67 6.87 10.06
N GLU A 63 -5.47 7.54 10.90
CA GLU A 63 -6.72 6.95 11.40
C GLU A 63 -7.71 6.73 10.27
N GLU A 64 -7.79 7.62 9.28
CA GLU A 64 -8.60 7.42 8.09
C GLU A 64 -8.12 6.22 7.27
N PHE A 65 -6.81 6.05 7.14
CA PHE A 65 -6.21 4.89 6.48
C PHE A 65 -6.68 3.59 7.15
N PHE A 66 -6.59 3.50 8.48
CA PHE A 66 -7.01 2.30 9.19
C PHE A 66 -8.51 2.07 9.11
N ARG A 67 -9.30 3.12 8.95
CA ARG A 67 -10.75 2.99 8.80
C ARG A 67 -11.13 2.34 7.47
N VAL A 68 -10.42 2.65 6.40
CA VAL A 68 -10.71 2.11 5.06
C VAL A 68 -9.97 0.81 4.75
N LEU A 69 -9.06 0.40 5.63
CA LEU A 69 -8.24 -0.80 5.46
C LEU A 69 -9.12 -2.05 5.43
N ASN A 70 -8.92 -2.90 4.43
CA ASN A 70 -9.60 -4.19 4.34
C ASN A 70 -8.85 -5.20 5.22
N VAL A 71 -9.50 -5.67 6.28
CA VAL A 71 -8.89 -6.51 7.30
C VAL A 71 -9.37 -7.94 7.21
N THR A 72 -8.43 -8.89 7.13
CA THR A 72 -8.72 -10.32 7.12
C THR A 72 -8.45 -10.91 8.50
N LYS A 73 -9.44 -11.61 9.05
CA LYS A 73 -9.34 -12.21 10.40
C LYS A 73 -8.73 -13.61 10.39
N VAL A 74 -8.88 -14.33 9.28
CA VAL A 74 -8.38 -15.70 9.14
C VAL A 74 -7.18 -15.70 8.21
N TYR A 75 -6.03 -16.20 8.70
CA TYR A 75 -4.80 -16.27 7.94
C TYR A 75 -3.91 -17.37 8.49
N LYS A 76 -2.92 -17.78 7.71
CA LYS A 76 -1.93 -18.78 8.11
C LYS A 76 -0.54 -18.14 8.21
N PRO A 77 0.27 -18.52 9.23
CA PRO A 77 1.65 -18.07 9.30
C PRO A 77 2.44 -18.50 8.07
N VAL A 78 3.37 -17.64 7.64
CA VAL A 78 4.27 -17.93 6.52
C VAL A 78 5.72 -17.69 6.94
N ASN A 79 6.65 -18.29 6.20
CA ASN A 79 8.09 -18.14 6.46
C ASN A 79 8.79 -17.87 5.12
N VAL A 80 8.78 -16.61 4.69
CA VAL A 80 9.31 -16.16 3.40
C VAL A 80 10.66 -15.46 3.57
N VAL A 81 10.80 -14.69 4.64
CA VAL A 81 12.00 -13.91 4.96
C VAL A 81 12.47 -14.23 6.37
N SER A 82 13.70 -13.85 6.72
CA SER A 82 14.29 -14.18 8.01
C SER A 82 13.69 -13.42 9.17
N ASP A 83 13.27 -12.15 8.94
CA ASP A 83 12.64 -11.33 9.99
C ASP A 83 11.18 -11.73 10.18
N PRO A 84 10.79 -12.23 11.38
CA PRO A 84 9.40 -12.61 11.64
C PRO A 84 8.40 -11.47 11.45
N GLU A 85 8.79 -10.22 11.71
CA GLU A 85 7.90 -9.07 11.52
C GLU A 85 7.60 -8.84 10.04
N ASP A 86 8.60 -9.02 9.17
CA ASP A 86 8.41 -8.87 7.73
C ASP A 86 7.56 -10.00 7.14
N ASN A 87 7.57 -11.18 7.74
CA ASN A 87 6.70 -12.28 7.30
C ASN A 87 5.22 -11.96 7.42
N LYS A 88 4.84 -11.04 8.30
CA LYS A 88 3.46 -10.60 8.45
C LYS A 88 2.94 -9.91 7.19
N LEU A 89 3.82 -9.26 6.43
CA LEU A 89 3.46 -8.66 5.14
C LEU A 89 3.04 -9.75 4.14
N PHE A 90 3.78 -10.84 4.11
CA PHE A 90 3.50 -11.97 3.22
C PHE A 90 2.26 -12.76 3.66
N GLU A 91 1.98 -12.81 4.95
CA GLU A 91 0.73 -13.34 5.49
C GLU A 91 -0.47 -12.53 4.96
N SER A 92 -0.33 -11.21 4.94
CA SER A 92 -1.37 -10.32 4.43
C SER A 92 -1.59 -10.52 2.92
N ILE A 93 -0.52 -10.78 2.16
CA ILE A 93 -0.63 -11.08 0.73
C ILE A 93 -1.41 -12.38 0.53
N ALA A 94 -1.02 -13.44 1.22
CA ALA A 94 -1.65 -14.75 1.08
C ALA A 94 -3.14 -14.71 1.48
N ALA A 95 -3.48 -13.92 2.49
CA ALA A 95 -4.84 -13.81 2.99
C ALA A 95 -5.73 -12.95 2.09
N SER A 96 -5.19 -11.94 1.42
CA SER A 96 -5.96 -10.95 0.66
C SER A 96 -5.95 -11.16 -0.85
N GLY A 97 -4.93 -11.83 -1.38
CA GLY A 97 -4.71 -11.91 -2.82
C GLY A 97 -4.24 -10.60 -3.42
N ALA A 98 -3.54 -9.77 -2.64
CA ALA A 98 -3.04 -8.48 -3.09
C ALA A 98 -2.15 -8.60 -4.33
N GLU A 99 -2.21 -7.59 -5.18
CA GLU A 99 -1.43 -7.52 -6.43
C GLU A 99 -0.04 -6.94 -6.21
N TYR A 100 0.10 -6.05 -5.22
CA TYR A 100 1.36 -5.39 -4.90
C TYR A 100 1.62 -5.37 -3.41
N LEU A 101 2.89 -5.56 -3.04
CA LEU A 101 3.41 -5.25 -1.70
C LEU A 101 4.35 -4.05 -1.85
N ILE A 102 4.06 -2.97 -1.14
CA ILE A 102 4.81 -1.73 -1.24
C ILE A 102 5.73 -1.60 -0.02
N SER A 103 7.03 -1.61 -0.23
CA SER A 103 8.04 -1.58 0.82
C SER A 103 9.30 -0.86 0.35
N GLU A 104 10.09 -0.37 1.29
CA GLU A 104 11.43 0.16 1.05
C GLU A 104 12.51 -0.73 1.67
N ASP A 105 12.13 -1.78 2.37
CA ASP A 105 13.05 -2.71 3.01
C ASP A 105 13.70 -3.61 1.96
N LYS A 106 15.05 -3.64 1.96
CA LYS A 106 15.82 -4.39 0.96
C LYS A 106 15.56 -5.90 1.01
N GLU A 107 15.40 -6.45 2.19
CA GLU A 107 15.14 -7.90 2.36
C GLU A 107 13.76 -8.26 1.82
N VAL A 108 12.76 -7.41 2.06
CA VAL A 108 11.42 -7.60 1.52
C VAL A 108 11.42 -7.46 0.00
N LEU A 109 12.06 -6.41 -0.52
CA LEU A 109 12.17 -6.16 -1.97
C LEU A 109 12.92 -7.29 -2.69
N ALA A 110 13.87 -7.94 -2.03
CA ALA A 110 14.65 -9.04 -2.61
C ALA A 110 13.78 -10.27 -2.95
N VAL A 111 12.60 -10.40 -2.38
CA VAL A 111 11.66 -11.47 -2.70
C VAL A 111 11.11 -11.33 -4.13
N GLU A 112 10.93 -10.09 -4.59
CA GLU A 112 10.46 -9.69 -5.92
C GLU A 112 9.01 -10.06 -6.21
N GLU A 113 8.61 -11.31 -5.96
CA GLU A 113 7.24 -11.78 -6.20
C GLU A 113 6.86 -12.86 -5.19
N TYR A 114 5.59 -12.87 -4.76
CA TYR A 114 5.05 -13.87 -3.87
C TYR A 114 3.55 -14.06 -4.17
N HIS A 115 3.16 -15.27 -4.54
CA HIS A 115 1.76 -15.64 -4.86
C HIS A 115 1.11 -14.67 -5.87
N GLY A 116 1.85 -14.31 -6.91
CA GLY A 116 1.37 -13.38 -7.93
C GLY A 116 1.40 -11.92 -7.51
N CYS A 117 1.83 -11.62 -6.29
CA CYS A 117 1.97 -10.27 -5.78
C CYS A 117 3.39 -9.75 -6.06
N GLU A 118 3.50 -8.61 -6.71
CA GLU A 118 4.79 -8.00 -7.02
C GLU A 118 5.24 -7.10 -5.87
N VAL A 119 6.51 -7.27 -5.44
CA VAL A 119 7.08 -6.47 -4.35
C VAL A 119 7.80 -5.27 -4.97
N VAL A 120 7.36 -4.06 -4.63
CA VAL A 120 7.82 -2.83 -5.28
C VAL A 120 8.05 -1.71 -4.26
N THR A 121 8.88 -0.72 -4.66
CA THR A 121 9.04 0.52 -3.89
C THR A 121 7.84 1.44 -4.11
N PRO A 122 7.63 2.44 -3.22
CA PRO A 122 6.59 3.44 -3.44
C PRO A 122 6.71 4.14 -4.79
N LYS A 123 7.93 4.49 -5.20
CA LYS A 123 8.19 5.14 -6.48
C LYS A 123 7.78 4.25 -7.66
N ASP A 124 8.22 2.99 -7.65
CA ASP A 124 7.92 2.06 -8.73
C ASP A 124 6.43 1.76 -8.79
N PHE A 125 5.78 1.59 -7.64
CA PHE A 125 4.34 1.41 -7.59
C PHE A 125 3.61 2.61 -8.18
N TRP A 126 3.98 3.81 -7.74
CA TRP A 126 3.31 5.03 -8.19
C TRP A 126 3.43 5.22 -9.70
N ASN A 127 4.63 4.97 -10.25
CA ASN A 127 4.86 5.09 -11.69
C ASN A 127 4.01 4.09 -12.48
N LYS A 128 3.90 2.85 -12.02
CA LYS A 128 3.05 1.84 -12.65
C LYS A 128 1.57 2.22 -12.56
N TYR A 129 1.14 2.63 -11.38
CA TYR A 129 -0.24 3.03 -11.12
C TYR A 129 -0.67 4.22 -11.98
N LYS A 130 0.17 5.24 -12.05
CA LYS A 130 -0.11 6.44 -12.85
C LYS A 130 -0.03 6.18 -14.35
N SER A 131 0.91 5.36 -14.79
CA SER A 131 1.03 4.99 -16.19
C SER A 131 -0.22 4.28 -16.67
N ASP A 132 -0.71 3.31 -15.92
CA ASP A 132 -1.94 2.58 -16.25
C ASP A 132 -3.16 3.51 -16.24
N SER A 133 -3.25 4.38 -15.22
CA SER A 133 -4.34 5.33 -15.08
C SER A 133 -4.32 6.39 -16.19
N ASP A 134 -3.12 6.95 -16.46
CA ASP A 134 -2.94 7.98 -17.49
C ASP A 134 -3.18 7.41 -18.90
N ASP A 135 -2.72 6.19 -19.18
CA ASP A 135 -2.97 5.52 -20.44
C ASP A 135 -4.47 5.35 -20.70
N GLY A 136 -5.20 4.91 -19.66
CA GLY A 136 -6.66 4.79 -19.74
C GLY A 136 -7.33 6.14 -19.93
N SER A 137 -6.92 7.15 -19.20
CA SER A 137 -7.44 8.51 -19.29
C SER A 137 -7.12 9.15 -20.63
N ALA A 138 -5.85 9.08 -21.06
CA ALA A 138 -5.40 9.63 -22.34
C ALA A 138 -6.14 8.98 -23.52
N TRP A 139 -6.32 7.69 -23.48
CA TRP A 139 -7.05 6.97 -24.51
C TRP A 139 -8.51 7.44 -24.57
N SER A 140 -9.15 7.61 -23.45
CA SER A 140 -10.52 8.07 -23.36
C SER A 140 -10.67 9.47 -23.97
N ASP A 141 -9.80 10.40 -23.58
CA ASP A 141 -9.81 11.78 -24.09
C ASP A 141 -9.54 11.81 -25.59
N TRP A 142 -8.57 11.04 -26.04
CA TRP A 142 -8.23 10.94 -27.45
C TRP A 142 -9.39 10.37 -28.28
N SER A 143 -10.05 9.36 -27.75
CA SER A 143 -11.22 8.75 -28.40
C SER A 143 -12.36 9.75 -28.55
N HIS A 144 -12.61 10.55 -27.52
CA HIS A 144 -13.61 11.62 -27.56
C HIS A 144 -13.26 12.66 -28.63
N MET A 145 -12.01 13.07 -28.72
CA MET A 145 -11.56 14.01 -29.73
C MET A 145 -11.78 13.51 -31.14
N LEU A 146 -11.43 12.25 -31.43
CA LEU A 146 -11.57 11.65 -32.75
C LEU A 146 -13.02 11.48 -33.16
N MET A 147 -13.91 11.27 -32.21
CA MET A 147 -15.34 11.06 -32.47
C MET A 147 -16.14 12.36 -32.48
N GLY A 148 -15.47 13.51 -32.36
CA GLY A 148 -16.11 14.83 -32.44
C GLY A 148 -16.99 15.16 -31.24
N LYS A 149 -16.65 14.61 -30.12
CA LYS A 149 -17.43 14.81 -28.88
C LYS A 149 -16.77 15.73 -27.90
#